data_bcf510b218272612f2eeb969ad72de10
#
_entry.id   bcf510b218272612f2eeb969ad72de10
#
_cell.length_a   1.000
_cell.length_b   1.000
_cell.length_c   1.000
_cell.angle_alpha   90.00
_cell.angle_beta   90.00
_cell.angle_gamma   90.00
#
_symmetry.space_group_name_H-M   'P 1'
#
loop_
_entity.id
_entity.type
_entity.pdbx_description
1 polymer ?
#
loop_
_entity_poly.entity_id
_entity_poly.type
_entity_poly.pdbx_seq_one_letter_code
_entity_poly.pdbx_strand_id
1 'polypeptide(L)'
;MNTVQDAVHDTSPSAAPGAVLSARGLRKRYGKQVAVDGIDFEIPAGRIVGLIGPNGSGKTTTLKAALGLIPFEGELSVLGLDPRTQRDALMKDVCFIADVAILPRWLRVKDAVDFVEGVHPRFDRSKAERYIANTRLRPGMKVKEMSKGMVVQLHLALVMAIDARLLVLDEPTLGLDIIYRKTFYQNLLEDYFDEQKTIIITTHQVEEVEHILTDLLFIRDGKIALAASMEEIGARYIEVMVANDKVAAANALQPIDQRTVFGKSVMLFDAMRAGGLSRTQLAALGDVRNPSVADLFVATMKGTYA
;
A
#
# COMPACT_ATOMS: atom_id res chain seq x y z
N MET A 1 50.06 -7.37 29.39
CA MET A 1 49.52 -6.71 28.18
C MET A 1 48.30 -7.49 27.77
N ASN A 2 47.11 -7.05 28.25
CA ASN A 2 45.83 -7.67 27.93
C ASN A 2 45.24 -6.88 26.77
N THR A 3 45.10 -7.50 25.61
CA THR A 3 44.36 -7.03 24.49
C THR A 3 42.87 -7.35 24.73
N VAL A 4 42.09 -6.32 25.00
CA VAL A 4 40.61 -6.37 24.99
C VAL A 4 40.17 -6.38 23.52
N GLN A 5 39.61 -7.48 23.07
CA GLN A 5 38.89 -7.55 21.81
C GLN A 5 37.51 -6.93 22.02
N ASP A 6 37.28 -5.75 21.43
CA ASP A 6 35.97 -5.16 21.30
C ASP A 6 35.14 -6.02 20.33
N ALA A 7 34.20 -6.75 20.87
CA ALA A 7 33.16 -7.42 20.11
C ALA A 7 32.19 -6.36 19.60
N VAL A 8 32.27 -6.02 18.31
CA VAL A 8 31.25 -5.27 17.61
C VAL A 8 29.99 -6.12 17.59
N HIS A 9 28.99 -5.74 18.39
CA HIS A 9 27.66 -6.31 18.33
C HIS A 9 27.05 -5.92 16.98
N ASP A 10 27.02 -6.86 16.05
CA ASP A 10 26.22 -6.80 14.84
C ASP A 10 24.73 -6.86 15.23
N THR A 11 24.11 -5.69 15.41
CA THR A 11 22.68 -5.54 15.63
C THR A 11 21.96 -5.44 14.31
N SER A 12 22.08 -6.46 13.45
CA SER A 12 21.19 -6.58 12.30
C SER A 12 19.77 -6.82 12.82
N PRO A 13 18.77 -6.05 12.38
CA PRO A 13 17.38 -6.24 12.82
C PRO A 13 16.91 -7.63 12.42
N SER A 14 16.53 -8.45 13.43
CA SER A 14 15.98 -9.79 13.24
C SER A 14 14.56 -9.66 12.66
N ALA A 15 14.44 -9.63 11.34
CA ALA A 15 13.16 -9.83 10.67
C ALA A 15 12.70 -11.29 10.87
N ALA A 16 11.39 -11.49 11.01
CA ALA A 16 10.83 -12.84 10.98
C ALA A 16 11.19 -13.51 9.63
N PRO A 17 11.44 -14.84 9.61
CA PRO A 17 11.77 -15.55 8.38
C PRO A 17 10.63 -15.36 7.36
N GLY A 18 10.90 -14.67 6.25
CA GLY A 18 9.95 -14.44 5.16
C GLY A 18 9.32 -13.04 5.08
N ALA A 19 9.59 -12.12 6.00
CA ALA A 19 9.13 -10.74 5.89
C ALA A 19 9.94 -9.96 4.85
N VAL A 20 9.25 -9.33 3.90
CA VAL A 20 9.86 -8.40 2.91
C VAL A 20 10.08 -7.03 3.51
N LEU A 21 9.19 -6.60 4.40
CA LEU A 21 9.33 -5.36 5.15
C LEU A 21 8.90 -5.59 6.59
N SER A 22 9.75 -5.18 7.54
CA SER A 22 9.49 -5.25 8.97
C SER A 22 9.88 -3.94 9.63
N ALA A 23 8.98 -3.36 10.41
CA ALA A 23 9.19 -2.14 11.17
C ALA A 23 8.89 -2.38 12.65
N ARG A 24 9.75 -1.86 13.54
CA ARG A 24 9.56 -1.88 14.99
C ARG A 24 9.88 -0.52 15.57
N GLY A 25 8.90 0.07 16.23
CA GLY A 25 9.02 1.41 16.81
C GLY A 25 9.39 2.49 15.79
N LEU A 26 9.05 2.29 14.50
CA LEU A 26 9.40 3.23 13.45
C LEU A 26 8.81 4.61 13.73
N ARG A 27 9.69 5.61 13.85
CA ARG A 27 9.32 6.99 14.14
C ARG A 27 9.99 7.97 13.20
N LYS A 28 9.21 8.99 12.80
CA LYS A 28 9.73 10.12 12.01
C LYS A 28 9.11 11.42 12.44
N ARG A 29 9.98 12.40 12.69
CA ARG A 29 9.59 13.77 13.03
C ARG A 29 10.15 14.77 12.00
N TYR A 30 9.38 15.80 11.74
CA TYR A 30 9.79 16.97 10.97
C TYR A 30 9.62 18.20 11.88
N GLY A 31 10.72 18.64 12.47
CA GLY A 31 10.67 19.67 13.51
C GLY A 31 9.80 19.25 14.69
N LYS A 32 8.70 19.99 14.93
CA LYS A 32 7.73 19.68 16.01
C LYS A 32 6.65 18.66 15.59
N GLN A 33 6.46 18.43 14.30
CA GLN A 33 5.43 17.52 13.79
C GLN A 33 5.93 16.08 13.79
N VAL A 34 5.17 15.18 14.41
CA VAL A 34 5.38 13.73 14.34
C VAL A 34 4.59 13.21 13.13
N ALA A 35 5.28 12.72 12.12
CA ALA A 35 4.66 12.19 10.92
C ALA A 35 4.43 10.67 10.99
N VAL A 36 5.30 9.96 11.72
CA VAL A 36 5.16 8.53 12.06
C VAL A 36 5.55 8.38 13.53
N ASP A 37 4.71 7.71 14.33
CA ASP A 37 4.80 7.70 15.78
C ASP A 37 4.89 6.28 16.36
N GLY A 38 6.06 5.66 16.19
CA GLY A 38 6.35 4.38 16.82
C GLY A 38 5.49 3.24 16.27
N ILE A 39 5.43 3.07 14.94
CA ILE A 39 4.64 2.02 14.33
C ILE A 39 5.41 0.70 14.21
N ASP A 40 4.64 -0.39 14.42
CA ASP A 40 5.09 -1.75 14.28
C ASP A 40 4.23 -2.44 13.22
N PHE A 41 4.86 -3.07 12.23
CA PHE A 41 4.17 -3.89 11.23
C PHE A 41 5.13 -4.79 10.48
N GLU A 42 4.60 -5.86 9.90
CA GLU A 42 5.33 -6.78 9.04
C GLU A 42 4.56 -7.02 7.75
N ILE A 43 5.28 -7.10 6.64
CA ILE A 43 4.74 -7.44 5.32
C ILE A 43 5.46 -8.69 4.83
N PRO A 44 4.76 -9.83 4.72
CA PRO A 44 5.32 -11.06 4.16
C PRO A 44 5.63 -10.93 2.65
N ALA A 45 6.43 -11.86 2.12
CA ALA A 45 6.62 -12.01 0.69
C ALA A 45 5.32 -12.44 -0.02
N GLY A 46 5.20 -12.14 -1.31
CA GLY A 46 4.08 -12.59 -2.14
C GLY A 46 2.75 -11.89 -1.79
N ARG A 47 2.79 -10.64 -1.35
CA ARG A 47 1.60 -9.87 -0.94
C ARG A 47 1.41 -8.61 -1.77
N ILE A 48 0.15 -8.24 -1.96
CA ILE A 48 -0.24 -6.92 -2.48
C ILE A 48 -0.89 -6.16 -1.33
N VAL A 49 -0.17 -5.20 -0.78
CA VAL A 49 -0.54 -4.50 0.46
C VAL A 49 -1.06 -3.10 0.14
N GLY A 50 -2.27 -2.80 0.58
CA GLY A 50 -2.81 -1.44 0.56
C GLY A 50 -2.38 -0.67 1.82
N LEU A 51 -1.51 0.33 1.69
CA LEU A 51 -1.21 1.28 2.76
C LEU A 51 -2.14 2.49 2.62
N ILE A 52 -3.21 2.50 3.39
CA ILE A 52 -4.36 3.40 3.24
C ILE A 52 -4.44 4.35 4.44
N GLY A 53 -4.75 5.60 4.17
CA GLY A 53 -4.91 6.62 5.21
C GLY A 53 -5.20 7.98 4.62
N PRO A 54 -5.72 8.94 5.41
CA PRO A 54 -5.96 10.30 4.94
C PRO A 54 -4.65 11.00 4.57
N ASN A 55 -4.78 12.13 3.88
CA ASN A 55 -3.62 12.96 3.57
C ASN A 55 -2.95 13.43 4.86
N GLY A 56 -1.63 13.34 4.91
CA GLY A 56 -0.84 13.67 6.11
C GLY A 56 -0.79 12.57 7.18
N SER A 57 -1.40 11.41 6.98
CA SER A 57 -1.38 10.30 7.96
C SER A 57 -0.03 9.62 8.17
N GLY A 58 0.95 9.85 7.28
CA GLY A 58 2.29 9.25 7.38
C GLY A 58 2.63 8.23 6.27
N LYS A 59 1.74 7.91 5.32
CA LYS A 59 1.97 6.93 4.23
C LYS A 59 3.28 7.16 3.48
N THR A 60 3.38 8.27 2.77
CA THR A 60 4.58 8.62 1.99
C THR A 60 5.83 8.73 2.87
N THR A 61 5.68 9.17 4.13
CA THR A 61 6.81 9.22 5.08
C THR A 61 7.29 7.82 5.43
N THR A 62 6.39 6.89 5.70
CA THR A 62 6.71 5.46 5.96
C THR A 62 7.40 4.84 4.75
N LEU A 63 6.87 5.05 3.54
CA LEU A 63 7.51 4.56 2.30
C LEU A 63 8.90 5.15 2.08
N LYS A 64 9.07 6.46 2.27
CA LYS A 64 10.39 7.12 2.14
C LYS A 64 11.41 6.60 3.15
N ALA A 65 10.97 6.27 4.38
CA ALA A 65 11.83 5.62 5.37
C ALA A 65 12.24 4.22 4.90
N ALA A 66 11.28 3.39 4.44
CA ALA A 66 11.54 2.06 3.91
C ALA A 66 12.49 2.03 2.71
N LEU A 67 12.51 3.11 1.91
CA LEU A 67 13.41 3.28 0.77
C LEU A 67 14.77 3.92 1.14
N GLY A 68 15.01 4.22 2.43
CA GLY A 68 16.23 4.90 2.86
C GLY A 68 16.38 6.33 2.31
N LEU A 69 15.26 6.98 1.96
CA LEU A 69 15.25 8.34 1.40
C LEU A 69 15.23 9.42 2.49
N ILE A 70 14.88 9.07 3.72
CA ILE A 70 14.83 9.98 4.87
C ILE A 70 15.36 9.28 6.12
N PRO A 71 16.00 9.99 7.05
CA PRO A 71 16.39 9.44 8.35
C PRO A 71 15.15 9.19 9.21
N PHE A 72 15.19 8.14 10.01
CA PHE A 72 14.13 7.71 10.93
C PHE A 72 14.72 7.13 12.21
N GLU A 73 13.90 6.96 13.24
CA GLU A 73 14.18 6.26 14.49
C GLU A 73 13.48 4.89 14.51
N GLY A 74 13.93 3.97 15.34
CA GLY A 74 13.43 2.61 15.42
C GLY A 74 14.17 1.65 14.49
N GLU A 75 13.62 0.45 14.33
CA GLU A 75 14.17 -0.60 13.47
C GLU A 75 13.35 -0.74 12.21
N LEU A 76 14.02 -0.88 11.07
CA LEU A 76 13.39 -1.09 9.78
C LEU A 76 14.27 -2.00 8.94
N SER A 77 13.71 -3.10 8.49
CA SER A 77 14.33 -4.05 7.57
C SER A 77 13.50 -4.16 6.30
N VAL A 78 14.14 -4.06 5.16
CA VAL A 78 13.51 -4.25 3.85
C VAL A 78 14.33 -5.25 3.05
N LEU A 79 13.70 -6.35 2.66
CA LEU A 79 14.39 -7.50 2.02
C LEU A 79 15.58 -8.03 2.85
N GLY A 80 15.50 -7.90 4.19
CA GLY A 80 16.57 -8.27 5.12
C GLY A 80 17.70 -7.24 5.27
N LEU A 81 17.58 -6.07 4.63
CA LEU A 81 18.59 -5.01 4.64
C LEU A 81 18.11 -3.80 5.45
N ASP A 82 19.03 -3.12 6.15
CA ASP A 82 18.76 -1.82 6.78
C ASP A 82 18.86 -0.72 5.72
N PRO A 83 17.74 -0.02 5.41
CA PRO A 83 17.73 1.01 4.37
C PRO A 83 18.60 2.24 4.68
N ARG A 84 19.05 2.44 5.93
CA ARG A 84 19.95 3.54 6.30
C ARG A 84 21.38 3.30 5.84
N THR A 85 21.82 2.05 5.87
CA THR A 85 23.24 1.68 5.66
C THR A 85 23.47 0.85 4.40
N GLN A 86 22.43 0.17 3.90
CA GLN A 86 22.52 -0.78 2.79
C GLN A 86 21.64 -0.40 1.59
N ARG A 87 21.33 0.91 1.45
CA ARG A 87 20.40 1.40 0.44
C ARG A 87 20.80 1.02 -0.99
N ASP A 88 22.09 1.08 -1.34
CA ASP A 88 22.55 0.75 -2.69
C ASP A 88 22.33 -0.72 -3.05
N ALA A 89 22.46 -1.62 -2.08
CA ALA A 89 22.13 -3.04 -2.26
C ALA A 89 20.61 -3.22 -2.37
N LEU A 90 19.85 -2.54 -1.50
CA LEU A 90 18.39 -2.58 -1.47
C LEU A 90 17.77 -2.16 -2.80
N MET A 91 18.23 -1.05 -3.38
CA MET A 91 17.64 -0.49 -4.61
C MET A 91 17.86 -1.34 -5.86
N LYS A 92 18.64 -2.41 -5.79
CA LYS A 92 18.75 -3.40 -6.89
C LYS A 92 17.51 -4.30 -6.99
N ASP A 93 16.79 -4.46 -5.88
CA ASP A 93 15.63 -5.34 -5.74
C ASP A 93 14.32 -4.59 -5.45
N VAL A 94 14.38 -3.27 -5.40
CA VAL A 94 13.23 -2.40 -5.12
C VAL A 94 12.99 -1.43 -6.26
N CYS A 95 11.74 -1.32 -6.67
CA CYS A 95 11.30 -0.30 -7.61
C CYS A 95 10.26 0.61 -6.94
N PHE A 96 10.34 1.91 -7.21
CA PHE A 96 9.51 2.92 -6.58
C PHE A 96 8.95 3.91 -7.59
N ILE A 97 7.63 4.12 -7.54
CA ILE A 97 6.96 5.26 -8.18
C ILE A 97 6.49 6.22 -7.09
N ALA A 98 6.98 7.45 -7.15
CA ALA A 98 6.50 8.53 -6.30
C ALA A 98 5.21 9.12 -6.86
N ASP A 99 4.36 9.67 -5.98
CA ASP A 99 3.15 10.43 -6.31
C ASP A 99 3.40 11.53 -7.37
N VAL A 100 4.56 12.18 -7.31
CA VAL A 100 4.95 13.19 -8.30
C VAL A 100 6.01 12.62 -9.24
N ALA A 101 5.55 12.02 -10.32
CA ALA A 101 6.40 11.55 -11.41
C ALA A 101 6.90 12.74 -12.23
N ILE A 102 8.07 13.28 -11.89
CA ILE A 102 8.68 14.39 -12.62
C ILE A 102 9.77 13.85 -13.54
N LEU A 103 9.45 13.76 -14.83
CA LEU A 103 10.45 13.55 -15.87
C LEU A 103 10.92 14.88 -16.46
N PRO A 104 12.19 15.00 -16.84
CA PRO A 104 12.69 16.20 -17.51
C PRO A 104 11.90 16.53 -18.77
N ARG A 105 11.46 17.76 -18.93
CA ARG A 105 10.57 18.18 -20.03
C ARG A 105 11.17 17.96 -21.44
N TRP A 106 12.50 17.91 -21.55
CA TRP A 106 13.21 17.66 -22.80
C TRP A 106 13.39 16.16 -23.14
N LEU A 107 13.21 15.27 -22.14
CA LEU A 107 13.42 13.84 -22.28
C LEU A 107 12.42 13.25 -23.28
N ARG A 108 12.89 12.38 -24.17
CA ARG A 108 12.04 11.62 -25.11
C ARG A 108 11.72 10.24 -24.53
N VAL A 109 10.64 9.63 -25.00
CA VAL A 109 10.25 8.26 -24.59
C VAL A 109 11.40 7.29 -24.78
N LYS A 110 12.03 7.26 -25.98
CA LYS A 110 13.17 6.39 -26.26
C LYS A 110 14.35 6.63 -25.33
N ASP A 111 14.65 7.91 -25.05
CA ASP A 111 15.78 8.28 -24.20
C ASP A 111 15.53 7.85 -22.74
N ALA A 112 14.26 7.85 -22.29
CA ALA A 112 13.87 7.33 -20.98
C ALA A 112 14.05 5.80 -20.90
N VAL A 113 13.67 5.06 -21.93
CA VAL A 113 13.87 3.60 -22.03
C VAL A 113 15.38 3.29 -22.02
N ASP A 114 16.16 3.97 -22.88
CA ASP A 114 17.62 3.81 -22.99
C ASP A 114 18.32 4.10 -21.64
N PHE A 115 17.85 5.13 -20.93
CA PHE A 115 18.41 5.50 -19.63
C PHE A 115 18.15 4.40 -18.59
N VAL A 116 16.89 3.93 -18.46
CA VAL A 116 16.56 2.89 -17.46
C VAL A 116 17.28 1.58 -17.77
N GLU A 117 17.39 1.18 -19.04
CA GLU A 117 18.17 0.03 -19.45
C GLU A 117 19.65 0.15 -19.07
N GLY A 118 20.23 1.35 -19.21
CA GLY A 118 21.64 1.59 -18.87
C GLY A 118 21.93 1.61 -17.37
N VAL A 119 20.93 1.85 -16.51
CA VAL A 119 21.13 2.00 -15.06
C VAL A 119 20.55 0.85 -14.23
N HIS A 120 19.54 0.13 -14.74
CA HIS A 120 18.90 -0.91 -13.96
C HIS A 120 19.17 -2.31 -14.56
N PRO A 121 19.89 -3.19 -13.82
CA PRO A 121 20.35 -4.48 -14.37
C PRO A 121 19.22 -5.49 -14.65
N ARG A 122 18.04 -5.27 -14.08
CA ARG A 122 16.86 -6.14 -14.26
C ARG A 122 15.76 -5.49 -15.12
N PHE A 123 16.13 -4.55 -15.97
CA PHE A 123 15.18 -3.92 -16.88
C PHE A 123 15.03 -4.76 -18.15
N ASP A 124 13.78 -5.02 -18.51
CA ASP A 124 13.40 -5.69 -19.76
C ASP A 124 12.87 -4.66 -20.77
N ARG A 125 13.71 -4.27 -21.73
CA ARG A 125 13.35 -3.34 -22.81
C ARG A 125 12.11 -3.81 -23.60
N SER A 126 12.05 -5.09 -23.94
CA SER A 126 10.95 -5.64 -24.75
C SER A 126 9.62 -5.51 -24.01
N LYS A 127 9.65 -5.71 -22.69
CA LYS A 127 8.48 -5.53 -21.81
C LYS A 127 8.06 -4.06 -21.75
N ALA A 128 9.01 -3.12 -21.60
CA ALA A 128 8.74 -1.69 -21.62
C ALA A 128 8.12 -1.24 -22.95
N GLU A 129 8.70 -1.65 -24.07
CA GLU A 129 8.20 -1.33 -25.42
C GLU A 129 6.79 -1.89 -25.65
N ARG A 130 6.49 -3.09 -25.18
CA ARG A 130 5.15 -3.69 -25.23
C ARG A 130 4.12 -2.88 -24.45
N TYR A 131 4.44 -2.44 -23.21
CA TYR A 131 3.56 -1.56 -22.44
C TYR A 131 3.36 -0.19 -23.12
N ILE A 132 4.43 0.39 -23.67
CA ILE A 132 4.36 1.67 -24.39
C ILE A 132 3.49 1.53 -25.66
N ALA A 133 3.57 0.42 -26.39
CA ALA A 133 2.78 0.17 -27.59
C ALA A 133 1.26 0.18 -27.35
N ASN A 134 0.83 -0.15 -26.13
CA ASN A 134 -0.59 -0.09 -25.70
C ASN A 134 -1.05 1.31 -25.31
N THR A 135 -0.24 2.34 -25.57
CA THR A 135 -0.52 3.74 -25.26
C THR A 135 -0.48 4.61 -26.50
N ARG A 136 -0.70 5.92 -26.33
CA ARG A 136 -0.49 6.92 -27.38
C ARG A 136 0.95 7.46 -27.41
N LEU A 137 1.84 6.92 -26.60
CA LEU A 137 3.23 7.34 -26.54
C LEU A 137 3.98 6.91 -27.83
N ARG A 138 4.86 7.79 -28.31
CA ARG A 138 5.72 7.50 -29.46
C ARG A 138 7.18 7.69 -29.07
N PRO A 139 8.12 6.90 -29.60
CA PRO A 139 9.53 6.94 -29.20
C PRO A 139 10.17 8.32 -29.26
N GLY A 140 9.83 9.14 -30.26
CA GLY A 140 10.35 10.50 -30.43
C GLY A 140 9.65 11.60 -29.63
N MET A 141 8.51 11.31 -28.96
CA MET A 141 7.70 12.28 -28.22
C MET A 141 8.45 12.76 -26.99
N LYS A 142 8.45 14.07 -26.73
CA LYS A 142 9.06 14.66 -25.56
C LYS A 142 8.06 14.78 -24.41
N VAL A 143 8.53 14.68 -23.17
CA VAL A 143 7.69 14.85 -21.96
C VAL A 143 6.88 16.14 -21.97
N LYS A 144 7.44 17.27 -22.47
CA LYS A 144 6.71 18.53 -22.60
C LYS A 144 5.49 18.49 -23.54
N GLU A 145 5.40 17.49 -24.41
CA GLU A 145 4.33 17.28 -25.39
C GLU A 145 3.25 16.32 -24.87
N MET A 146 3.48 15.75 -23.67
CA MET A 146 2.59 14.77 -23.04
C MET A 146 1.59 15.44 -22.11
N SER A 147 0.39 14.87 -22.03
CA SER A 147 -0.54 15.14 -20.92
C SER A 147 -0.01 14.53 -19.62
N LYS A 148 -0.54 14.96 -18.46
CA LYS A 148 -0.18 14.36 -17.17
C LYS A 148 -0.37 12.83 -17.17
N GLY A 149 -1.51 12.35 -17.68
CA GLY A 149 -1.78 10.91 -17.79
C GLY A 149 -0.77 10.19 -18.67
N MET A 150 -0.32 10.77 -19.78
CA MET A 150 0.71 10.16 -20.64
C MET A 150 2.07 10.07 -19.92
N VAL A 151 2.42 11.04 -19.08
CA VAL A 151 3.64 10.97 -18.26
C VAL A 151 3.54 9.83 -17.26
N VAL A 152 2.39 9.68 -16.59
CA VAL A 152 2.15 8.54 -15.68
C VAL A 152 2.23 7.21 -16.43
N GLN A 153 1.63 7.11 -17.62
CA GLN A 153 1.71 5.91 -18.47
C GLN A 153 3.16 5.53 -18.81
N LEU A 154 4.01 6.52 -19.15
CA LEU A 154 5.42 6.27 -19.40
C LEU A 154 6.14 5.74 -18.14
N HIS A 155 5.91 6.36 -16.98
CA HIS A 155 6.47 5.87 -15.72
C HIS A 155 6.07 4.43 -15.42
N LEU A 156 4.78 4.12 -15.52
CA LEU A 156 4.27 2.79 -15.26
C LEU A 156 4.87 1.75 -16.21
N ALA A 157 4.98 2.08 -17.51
CA ALA A 157 5.60 1.20 -18.50
C ALA A 157 7.08 0.88 -18.18
N LEU A 158 7.84 1.90 -17.74
CA LEU A 158 9.23 1.72 -17.35
C LEU A 158 9.38 0.87 -16.09
N VAL A 159 8.58 1.15 -15.06
CA VAL A 159 8.65 0.47 -13.76
C VAL A 159 8.20 -0.99 -13.86
N MET A 160 7.10 -1.27 -14.56
CA MET A 160 6.62 -2.64 -14.76
C MET A 160 7.55 -3.49 -15.61
N ALA A 161 8.49 -2.88 -16.32
CA ALA A 161 9.53 -3.58 -17.05
C ALA A 161 10.76 -3.92 -16.20
N ILE A 162 10.79 -3.51 -14.92
CA ILE A 162 11.86 -3.85 -13.98
C ILE A 162 11.41 -5.05 -13.14
N ASP A 163 12.21 -6.13 -13.16
CA ASP A 163 11.96 -7.31 -12.34
C ASP A 163 12.44 -7.09 -10.91
N ALA A 164 11.66 -6.37 -10.10
CA ALA A 164 11.95 -6.09 -8.69
C ALA A 164 11.20 -7.05 -7.76
N ARG A 165 11.82 -7.38 -6.61
CA ARG A 165 11.20 -8.18 -5.54
C ARG A 165 10.20 -7.38 -4.71
N LEU A 166 10.42 -6.08 -4.60
CA LEU A 166 9.50 -5.15 -3.94
C LEU A 166 9.17 -3.99 -4.87
N LEU A 167 7.91 -3.84 -5.19
CA LEU A 167 7.38 -2.71 -5.94
C LEU A 167 6.60 -1.79 -5.00
N VAL A 168 7.00 -0.53 -4.92
CA VAL A 168 6.34 0.49 -4.09
C VAL A 168 5.70 1.53 -4.99
N LEU A 169 4.39 1.69 -4.86
CA LEU A 169 3.56 2.56 -5.68
C LEU A 169 2.87 3.61 -4.80
N ASP A 170 3.31 4.86 -4.87
CA ASP A 170 2.70 5.96 -4.12
C ASP A 170 1.72 6.71 -5.02
N GLU A 171 0.41 6.49 -4.84
CA GLU A 171 -0.69 7.05 -5.66
C GLU A 171 -0.51 6.83 -7.18
N PRO A 172 -0.27 5.59 -7.66
CA PRO A 172 0.27 5.33 -9.00
C PRO A 172 -0.68 5.70 -10.14
N THR A 173 -1.97 5.79 -9.89
CA THR A 173 -3.01 6.03 -10.89
C THR A 173 -3.56 7.45 -10.88
N LEU A 174 -2.99 8.32 -10.05
CA LEU A 174 -3.43 9.71 -9.96
C LEU A 174 -3.26 10.44 -11.30
N GLY A 175 -4.39 10.94 -11.84
CA GLY A 175 -4.42 11.64 -13.14
C GLY A 175 -4.60 10.73 -14.37
N LEU A 176 -4.78 9.42 -14.18
CA LEU A 176 -5.19 8.50 -15.23
C LEU A 176 -6.72 8.47 -15.37
N ASP A 177 -7.22 8.22 -16.59
CA ASP A 177 -8.62 7.90 -16.82
C ASP A 177 -8.96 6.47 -16.30
N ILE A 178 -10.26 6.22 -16.11
CA ILE A 178 -10.76 4.98 -15.52
C ILE A 178 -10.40 3.72 -16.32
N ILE A 179 -10.34 3.82 -17.66
CA ILE A 179 -10.04 2.68 -18.52
C ILE A 179 -8.57 2.29 -18.31
N TYR A 180 -7.69 3.30 -18.33
CA TYR A 180 -6.25 3.05 -18.17
C TYR A 180 -5.89 2.56 -16.77
N ARG A 181 -6.57 3.05 -15.70
CA ARG A 181 -6.41 2.53 -14.34
C ARG A 181 -6.72 1.04 -14.26
N LYS A 182 -7.87 0.61 -14.82
CA LYS A 182 -8.26 -0.79 -14.84
C LYS A 182 -7.23 -1.65 -15.58
N THR A 183 -6.81 -1.22 -16.77
CA THR A 183 -5.78 -1.91 -17.56
C THR A 183 -4.46 -2.02 -16.79
N PHE A 184 -4.06 -0.95 -16.10
CA PHE A 184 -2.83 -0.97 -15.29
C PHE A 184 -2.91 -2.01 -14.17
N TYR A 185 -3.98 -2.03 -13.38
CA TYR A 185 -4.11 -3.01 -12.29
C TYR A 185 -4.27 -4.43 -12.81
N GLN A 186 -4.92 -4.63 -13.95
CA GLN A 186 -4.99 -5.92 -14.60
C GLN A 186 -3.59 -6.41 -15.03
N ASN A 187 -2.81 -5.58 -15.73
CA ASN A 187 -1.45 -5.91 -16.11
C ASN A 187 -0.54 -6.13 -14.89
N LEU A 188 -0.77 -5.40 -13.80
CA LEU A 188 -0.04 -5.57 -12.54
C LEU A 188 -0.24 -6.98 -11.98
N LEU A 189 -1.46 -7.51 -12.04
CA LEU A 189 -1.77 -8.87 -11.60
C LEU A 189 -1.28 -9.95 -12.58
N GLU A 190 -1.56 -9.76 -13.87
CA GLU A 190 -1.34 -10.80 -14.88
C GLU A 190 0.11 -10.91 -15.33
N ASP A 191 0.80 -9.75 -15.47
CA ASP A 191 2.13 -9.68 -16.09
C ASP A 191 3.27 -9.45 -15.09
N TYR A 192 2.97 -8.84 -13.93
CA TYR A 192 4.02 -8.41 -13.00
C TYR A 192 4.04 -9.21 -11.71
N PHE A 193 2.89 -9.42 -11.07
CA PHE A 193 2.81 -10.07 -9.79
C PHE A 193 3.02 -11.58 -9.88
N ASP A 194 3.81 -12.10 -8.96
CA ASP A 194 3.94 -13.53 -8.66
C ASP A 194 4.19 -13.72 -7.16
N GLU A 195 4.19 -14.97 -6.68
CA GLU A 195 4.35 -15.29 -5.27
C GLU A 195 5.68 -14.86 -4.64
N GLN A 196 6.67 -14.48 -5.45
CA GLN A 196 7.98 -14.01 -4.99
C GLN A 196 8.05 -12.48 -4.91
N LYS A 197 7.08 -11.77 -5.51
CA LYS A 197 7.03 -10.31 -5.56
C LYS A 197 6.06 -9.76 -4.54
N THR A 198 6.45 -8.68 -3.92
CA THR A 198 5.59 -7.94 -2.99
C THR A 198 5.32 -6.56 -3.57
N ILE A 199 4.07 -6.11 -3.49
CA ILE A 199 3.64 -4.81 -3.99
C ILE A 199 3.04 -4.03 -2.83
N ILE A 200 3.48 -2.80 -2.63
CA ILE A 200 2.87 -1.86 -1.67
C ILE A 200 2.25 -0.72 -2.47
N ILE A 201 0.96 -0.50 -2.31
CA ILE A 201 0.22 0.54 -3.00
C ILE A 201 -0.34 1.50 -1.96
N THR A 202 0.01 2.79 -2.07
CA THR A 202 -0.76 3.82 -1.36
C THR A 202 -1.84 4.37 -2.27
N THR A 203 -3.01 4.58 -1.72
CA THR A 203 -4.09 5.28 -2.40
C THR A 203 -5.07 5.88 -1.42
N HIS A 204 -5.79 6.90 -1.85
CA HIS A 204 -6.99 7.42 -1.20
C HIS A 204 -8.27 6.97 -1.92
N GLN A 205 -8.15 6.30 -3.07
CA GLN A 205 -9.24 5.73 -3.88
C GLN A 205 -9.27 4.22 -3.70
N VAL A 206 -9.73 3.79 -2.54
CA VAL A 206 -9.65 2.39 -2.07
C VAL A 206 -10.40 1.43 -2.98
N GLU A 207 -11.57 1.86 -3.48
CA GLU A 207 -12.45 1.06 -4.33
C GLU A 207 -11.78 0.61 -5.65
N GLU A 208 -10.75 1.36 -6.08
CA GLU A 208 -10.03 1.03 -7.31
C GLU A 208 -9.07 -0.14 -7.16
N VAL A 209 -8.57 -0.37 -5.94
CA VAL A 209 -7.53 -1.37 -5.66
C VAL A 209 -8.01 -2.53 -4.79
N GLU A 210 -9.15 -2.39 -4.12
CA GLU A 210 -9.67 -3.37 -3.17
C GLU A 210 -9.64 -4.81 -3.72
N HIS A 211 -9.99 -4.97 -4.99
CA HIS A 211 -10.10 -6.28 -5.63
C HIS A 211 -8.76 -6.98 -5.92
N ILE A 212 -7.64 -6.26 -5.78
CA ILE A 212 -6.29 -6.82 -5.98
C ILE A 212 -5.51 -6.99 -4.67
N LEU A 213 -5.98 -6.39 -3.58
CA LEU A 213 -5.26 -6.40 -2.31
C LEU A 213 -5.35 -7.78 -1.62
N THR A 214 -4.24 -8.22 -1.07
CA THR A 214 -4.18 -9.38 -0.18
C THR A 214 -4.19 -8.96 1.29
N ASP A 215 -3.64 -7.78 1.60
CA ASP A 215 -3.49 -7.26 2.96
C ASP A 215 -3.75 -5.75 3.01
N LEU A 216 -4.15 -5.27 4.18
CA LEU A 216 -4.40 -3.87 4.47
C LEU A 216 -3.57 -3.38 5.65
N LEU A 217 -3.02 -2.18 5.49
CA LEU A 217 -2.42 -1.38 6.55
C LEU A 217 -3.13 -0.03 6.58
N PHE A 218 -3.97 0.22 7.58
CA PHE A 218 -4.56 1.54 7.80
C PHE A 218 -3.66 2.36 8.71
N ILE A 219 -3.27 3.54 8.22
CA ILE A 219 -2.45 4.48 8.98
C ILE A 219 -3.22 5.79 9.21
N ARG A 220 -3.24 6.26 10.46
CA ARG A 220 -3.85 7.50 10.87
C ARG A 220 -2.99 8.20 11.92
N ASP A 221 -2.77 9.50 11.76
CA ASP A 221 -2.00 10.33 12.70
C ASP A 221 -0.64 9.71 13.07
N GLY A 222 0.02 9.10 12.07
CA GLY A 222 1.30 8.43 12.24
C GLY A 222 1.26 7.09 12.96
N LYS A 223 0.08 6.50 13.20
CA LYS A 223 -0.08 5.20 13.89
C LYS A 223 -0.80 4.19 13.00
N ILE A 224 -0.51 2.90 13.17
CA ILE A 224 -1.27 1.82 12.53
C ILE A 224 -2.60 1.69 13.28
N ALA A 225 -3.69 1.90 12.56
CA ALA A 225 -5.06 1.75 13.06
C ALA A 225 -5.60 0.32 12.82
N LEU A 226 -5.18 -0.31 11.72
CA LEU A 226 -5.51 -1.70 11.37
C LEU A 226 -4.37 -2.29 10.55
N ALA A 227 -3.98 -3.53 10.84
CA ALA A 227 -3.13 -4.37 10.01
C ALA A 227 -3.76 -5.75 9.94
N ALA A 228 -4.21 -6.19 8.78
CA ALA A 228 -4.89 -7.48 8.60
C ALA A 228 -4.88 -7.92 7.13
N SER A 229 -4.94 -9.23 6.89
CA SER A 229 -5.21 -9.78 5.56
C SER A 229 -6.68 -9.56 5.16
N MET A 230 -6.96 -9.57 3.87
CA MET A 230 -8.34 -9.49 3.35
C MET A 230 -9.20 -10.68 3.83
N GLU A 231 -8.60 -11.84 4.04
CA GLU A 231 -9.25 -13.01 4.60
C GLU A 231 -9.68 -12.77 6.07
N GLU A 232 -8.75 -12.28 6.90
CA GLU A 232 -9.04 -11.90 8.29
C GLU A 232 -10.12 -10.83 8.38
N ILE A 233 -10.08 -9.83 7.49
CA ILE A 233 -11.11 -8.78 7.40
C ILE A 233 -12.47 -9.38 7.09
N GLY A 234 -12.56 -10.26 6.07
CA GLY A 234 -13.81 -10.93 5.69
C GLY A 234 -14.37 -11.86 6.76
N ALA A 235 -13.51 -12.47 7.59
CA ALA A 235 -13.90 -13.29 8.72
C ALA A 235 -14.36 -12.46 9.93
N ARG A 236 -13.73 -11.32 10.17
CA ARG A 236 -13.91 -10.49 11.38
C ARG A 236 -14.99 -9.44 11.25
N TYR A 237 -15.05 -8.74 10.11
CA TYR A 237 -15.95 -7.61 9.93
C TYR A 237 -17.17 -8.01 9.09
N ILE A 238 -18.35 -7.72 9.63
CA ILE A 238 -19.61 -8.13 9.04
C ILE A 238 -20.52 -6.90 8.93
N GLU A 239 -20.99 -6.63 7.72
CA GLU A 239 -21.97 -5.59 7.48
C GLU A 239 -23.38 -6.20 7.37
N VAL A 240 -24.34 -5.56 8.02
CA VAL A 240 -25.74 -5.99 8.03
C VAL A 240 -26.64 -4.85 7.58
N MET A 241 -27.44 -5.08 6.55
CA MET A 241 -28.57 -4.22 6.22
C MET A 241 -29.74 -4.64 7.11
N VAL A 242 -29.93 -3.92 8.21
CA VAL A 242 -30.83 -4.29 9.30
C VAL A 242 -32.29 -4.04 8.92
N ALA A 243 -33.17 -5.00 9.21
CA ALA A 243 -34.61 -4.81 9.09
C ALA A 243 -35.11 -3.76 10.07
N ASN A 244 -36.08 -2.92 9.65
CA ASN A 244 -36.50 -1.74 10.41
C ASN A 244 -37.01 -2.08 11.82
N ASP A 245 -37.67 -3.20 11.99
CA ASP A 245 -38.17 -3.72 13.27
C ASP A 245 -37.07 -4.27 14.19
N LYS A 246 -35.86 -4.49 13.67
CA LYS A 246 -34.72 -5.08 14.38
C LYS A 246 -33.61 -4.10 14.71
N VAL A 247 -33.75 -2.82 14.35
CA VAL A 247 -32.73 -1.78 14.57
C VAL A 247 -32.35 -1.65 16.05
N ALA A 248 -33.32 -1.72 16.99
CA ALA A 248 -33.03 -1.66 18.41
C ALA A 248 -32.21 -2.87 18.90
N ALA A 249 -32.54 -4.07 18.43
CA ALA A 249 -31.79 -5.30 18.74
C ALA A 249 -30.37 -5.26 18.16
N ALA A 250 -30.20 -4.75 16.94
CA ALA A 250 -28.91 -4.58 16.31
C ALA A 250 -28.02 -3.58 17.06
N ASN A 251 -28.56 -2.45 17.51
CA ASN A 251 -27.85 -1.46 18.32
C ASN A 251 -27.36 -2.02 19.66
N ALA A 252 -28.12 -2.92 20.28
CA ALA A 252 -27.71 -3.58 21.53
C ALA A 252 -26.44 -4.45 21.35
N LEU A 253 -26.09 -4.85 20.12
CA LEU A 253 -24.87 -5.57 19.79
C LEU A 253 -23.66 -4.65 19.52
N GLN A 254 -23.79 -3.34 19.74
CA GLN A 254 -22.74 -2.34 19.67
C GLN A 254 -22.00 -2.36 18.32
N PRO A 255 -22.66 -2.01 17.19
CA PRO A 255 -21.99 -1.88 15.91
C PRO A 255 -20.86 -0.86 15.99
N ILE A 256 -19.77 -1.09 15.24
CA ILE A 256 -18.63 -0.17 15.19
C ILE A 256 -18.89 1.06 14.30
N ASP A 257 -19.82 0.95 13.36
CA ASP A 257 -20.35 2.06 12.54
C ASP A 257 -21.80 1.81 12.14
N GLN A 258 -22.52 2.90 11.89
CA GLN A 258 -23.90 2.87 11.40
C GLN A 258 -24.12 3.99 10.39
N ARG A 259 -24.81 3.64 9.29
CA ARG A 259 -25.24 4.60 8.25
C ARG A 259 -26.63 4.25 7.74
N THR A 260 -27.27 5.21 7.10
CA THR A 260 -28.56 5.01 6.44
C THR A 260 -28.37 5.00 4.93
N VAL A 261 -28.87 3.95 4.26
CA VAL A 261 -28.81 3.79 2.80
C VAL A 261 -30.21 3.49 2.31
N PHE A 262 -30.77 4.35 1.47
CA PHE A 262 -32.16 4.24 0.96
C PHE A 262 -33.20 3.97 2.04
N GLY A 263 -33.07 4.65 3.21
CA GLY A 263 -34.02 4.53 4.33
C GLY A 263 -33.83 3.25 5.18
N LYS A 264 -32.86 2.41 4.88
CA LYS A 264 -32.51 1.23 5.68
C LYS A 264 -31.24 1.50 6.50
N SER A 265 -31.20 0.95 7.71
CA SER A 265 -30.01 1.01 8.56
C SER A 265 -28.99 -0.03 8.11
N VAL A 266 -27.78 0.42 7.80
CA VAL A 266 -26.63 -0.45 7.51
C VAL A 266 -25.66 -0.33 8.66
N MET A 267 -25.34 -1.44 9.32
CA MET A 267 -24.51 -1.49 10.51
C MET A 267 -23.31 -2.40 10.29
N LEU A 268 -22.13 -1.95 10.74
CA LEU A 268 -20.89 -2.71 10.67
C LEU A 268 -20.55 -3.26 12.05
N PHE A 269 -20.28 -4.56 12.13
CA PHE A 269 -19.92 -5.27 13.35
C PHE A 269 -18.49 -5.80 13.28
N ASP A 270 -17.78 -5.73 14.41
CA ASP A 270 -16.54 -6.48 14.65
C ASP A 270 -16.91 -7.78 15.40
N ALA A 271 -16.86 -8.89 14.71
CA ALA A 271 -17.27 -10.20 15.25
C ALA A 271 -16.42 -10.65 16.46
N MET A 272 -15.23 -10.08 16.65
CA MET A 272 -14.37 -10.38 17.80
C MET A 272 -14.71 -9.53 19.03
N ARG A 273 -15.47 -8.45 18.86
CA ARG A 273 -16.01 -7.66 19.99
C ARG A 273 -17.22 -8.33 20.60
N ALA A 274 -17.63 -7.90 21.79
CA ALA A 274 -18.87 -8.31 22.47
C ALA A 274 -19.06 -9.83 22.66
N GLY A 275 -17.99 -10.59 22.91
CA GLY A 275 -18.08 -12.02 23.24
C GLY A 275 -18.22 -12.96 22.05
N GLY A 276 -17.95 -12.47 20.83
CA GLY A 276 -17.97 -13.25 19.59
C GLY A 276 -19.37 -13.28 18.94
N LEU A 277 -19.55 -12.46 17.90
CA LEU A 277 -20.77 -12.45 17.09
C LEU A 277 -20.61 -13.40 15.90
N SER A 278 -21.50 -14.39 15.78
CA SER A 278 -21.50 -15.24 14.60
C SER A 278 -22.26 -14.61 13.44
N ARG A 279 -21.84 -14.92 12.21
CA ARG A 279 -22.54 -14.50 10.98
C ARG A 279 -24.01 -14.95 10.98
N THR A 280 -24.29 -16.13 11.55
CA THR A 280 -25.65 -16.66 11.69
C THR A 280 -26.52 -15.83 12.64
N GLN A 281 -25.97 -15.37 13.76
CA GLN A 281 -26.69 -14.48 14.69
C GLN A 281 -27.01 -13.14 14.03
N LEU A 282 -26.07 -12.57 13.29
CA LEU A 282 -26.24 -11.31 12.56
C LEU A 282 -27.24 -11.46 11.40
N ALA A 283 -27.28 -12.60 10.73
CA ALA A 283 -28.26 -12.89 9.67
C ALA A 283 -29.72 -12.89 10.17
N ALA A 284 -29.94 -13.11 11.47
CA ALA A 284 -31.28 -12.97 12.06
C ALA A 284 -31.74 -11.50 12.11
N LEU A 285 -30.85 -10.52 11.97
CA LEU A 285 -31.17 -9.08 12.00
C LEU A 285 -31.45 -8.49 10.63
N GLY A 286 -30.97 -9.12 9.56
CA GLY A 286 -31.12 -8.62 8.20
C GLY A 286 -30.16 -9.26 7.20
N ASP A 287 -29.97 -8.60 6.06
CA ASP A 287 -29.09 -9.08 5.00
C ASP A 287 -27.61 -8.86 5.35
N VAL A 288 -26.84 -9.95 5.40
CA VAL A 288 -25.42 -9.95 5.79
C VAL A 288 -24.53 -9.94 4.56
N ARG A 289 -23.50 -9.07 4.57
CA ARG A 289 -22.46 -9.03 3.54
C ARG A 289 -21.08 -8.71 4.14
N ASN A 290 -20.03 -8.88 3.35
CA ASN A 290 -18.73 -8.34 3.71
C ASN A 290 -18.73 -6.81 3.51
N PRO A 291 -18.14 -6.03 4.44
CA PRO A 291 -18.00 -4.61 4.22
C PRO A 291 -17.02 -4.34 3.06
N SER A 292 -17.20 -3.22 2.35
CA SER A 292 -16.15 -2.71 1.47
C SER A 292 -14.95 -2.21 2.31
N VAL A 293 -13.76 -2.22 1.71
CA VAL A 293 -12.58 -1.65 2.38
C VAL A 293 -12.78 -0.17 2.69
N ALA A 294 -13.49 0.57 1.82
CA ALA A 294 -13.83 1.96 2.05
C ALA A 294 -14.72 2.16 3.28
N ASP A 295 -15.76 1.34 3.45
CA ASP A 295 -16.65 1.39 4.62
C ASP A 295 -15.90 1.02 5.90
N LEU A 296 -15.09 -0.03 5.87
CA LEU A 296 -14.24 -0.41 6.99
C LEU A 296 -13.24 0.69 7.36
N PHE A 297 -12.65 1.33 6.35
CA PHE A 297 -11.75 2.46 6.56
C PHE A 297 -12.45 3.61 7.28
N VAL A 298 -13.63 4.02 6.81
CA VAL A 298 -14.42 5.08 7.43
C VAL A 298 -14.78 4.72 8.88
N ALA A 299 -15.24 3.50 9.13
CA ALA A 299 -15.58 3.01 10.47
C ALA A 299 -14.38 3.04 11.42
N THR A 300 -13.22 2.54 10.95
CA THR A 300 -11.97 2.54 11.73
C THR A 300 -11.47 3.96 12.02
N MET A 301 -11.65 4.89 11.07
CA MET A 301 -11.25 6.29 11.25
C MET A 301 -12.18 7.07 12.17
N LYS A 302 -13.49 6.76 12.22
CA LYS A 302 -14.46 7.40 13.14
C LYS A 302 -14.28 6.93 14.59
N GLY A 303 -14.02 5.66 14.82
CA GLY A 303 -14.02 5.02 16.15
C GLY A 303 -13.01 5.51 17.18
N THR A 304 -12.27 6.60 16.89
CA THR A 304 -11.29 7.20 17.80
C THR A 304 -11.68 8.62 18.22
N TYR A 305 -12.86 9.11 17.81
CA TYR A 305 -13.41 10.41 18.23
C TYR A 305 -14.56 10.27 19.25
N ALA A 306 -14.76 9.08 19.83
CA ALA A 306 -15.72 8.85 20.91
C ALA A 306 -15.00 8.65 22.25
#